data_2d3c2e364f63101cf84fab433849c18b
#
_entry.id   2d3c2e364f63101cf84fab433849c18b
#
_cell.length_a   1.000
_cell.length_b   1.000
_cell.length_c   1.000
_cell.angle_alpha   90.00
_cell.angle_beta   90.00
_cell.angle_gamma   90.00
#
_symmetry.space_group_name_H-M   'P 1'
#
loop_
_entity.id
_entity.type
_entity.pdbx_description
1 polymer ?
#
loop_
_entity_poly.entity_id
_entity_poly.type
_entity_poly.pdbx_seq_one_letter_code
_entity_poly.pdbx_strand_id
1 'polypeptide(L)'
;MKLSDIYKKFDQIGSLVFATVDKGTPQTRIAHLFAYDDEGLYFRTMVTKAFYKQLKETGKVSICGMYPTTQVSHNDEGMPYFQPGYTIRATGDIKEISFEALKAKAAEHEMFALGVKDIETYPAMTTFCLHRAWGEVFDFDFEMEHRDHKLLRSRFCFGGERVPFQGMRITQECIGCGACMDACSFKAITQDEDLFVIDPSKCDVCGDCWTVCPSDAIEILIEDTLGPVAE
;
A
#
# COMPACT_ATOMS: atom_id res chain seq x y z
N MET A 1 3.60 -4.31 -10.02
CA MET A 1 3.79 -2.86 -10.27
C MET A 1 5.28 -2.55 -10.16
N LYS A 2 5.85 -1.74 -11.08
CA LYS A 2 7.28 -1.34 -11.03
C LYS A 2 7.49 -0.23 -10.00
N LEU A 3 8.71 -0.11 -9.44
CA LEU A 3 9.07 0.97 -8.50
C LEU A 3 8.83 2.37 -9.09
N SER A 4 9.10 2.55 -10.38
CA SER A 4 8.79 3.80 -11.10
C SER A 4 7.31 4.18 -11.05
N ASP A 5 6.41 3.20 -11.16
CA ASP A 5 4.97 3.44 -11.15
C ASP A 5 4.48 3.73 -9.73
N ILE A 6 5.05 3.04 -8.75
CA ILE A 6 4.78 3.28 -7.32
C ILE A 6 5.22 4.69 -6.93
N TYR A 7 6.46 5.07 -7.31
CA TYR A 7 6.99 6.40 -7.04
C TYR A 7 6.12 7.49 -7.67
N LYS A 8 5.77 7.36 -8.96
CA LYS A 8 4.91 8.34 -9.66
C LYS A 8 3.58 8.56 -8.96
N LYS A 9 2.96 7.51 -8.43
CA LYS A 9 1.71 7.64 -7.68
C LYS A 9 1.91 8.41 -6.38
N PHE A 10 2.96 8.15 -5.62
CA PHE A 10 3.28 8.91 -4.42
C PHE A 10 3.66 10.37 -4.75
N ASP A 11 4.46 10.59 -5.79
CA ASP A 11 4.91 11.91 -6.22
C ASP A 11 3.73 12.78 -6.68
N GLN A 12 2.76 12.19 -7.37
CA GLN A 12 1.53 12.88 -7.78
C GLN A 12 0.70 13.38 -6.58
N ILE A 13 0.74 12.68 -5.46
CA ILE A 13 0.12 13.13 -4.21
C ILE A 13 0.96 14.24 -3.55
N GLY A 14 2.27 14.11 -3.59
CA GLY A 14 3.25 15.04 -3.04
C GLY A 14 3.33 14.98 -1.51
N SER A 15 2.32 15.43 -0.79
CA SER A 15 2.29 15.45 0.68
C SER A 15 1.80 14.12 1.23
N LEU A 16 2.69 13.32 1.80
CA LEU A 16 2.42 11.97 2.26
C LEU A 16 2.44 11.88 3.77
N VAL A 17 1.60 11.01 4.33
CA VAL A 17 1.66 10.64 5.75
C VAL A 17 2.70 9.56 5.94
N PHE A 18 3.67 9.82 6.83
CA PHE A 18 4.66 8.85 7.28
C PHE A 18 4.33 8.44 8.71
N ALA A 19 4.20 7.15 8.95
CA ALA A 19 3.90 6.60 10.27
C ALA A 19 5.09 5.76 10.78
N THR A 20 5.38 5.91 12.07
CA THR A 20 6.35 5.13 12.84
C THR A 20 5.77 4.79 14.20
N VAL A 21 6.50 4.05 15.02
CA VAL A 21 6.12 3.72 16.39
C VAL A 21 7.15 4.30 17.35
N ASP A 22 6.70 4.93 18.43
CA ASP A 22 7.51 5.37 19.56
C ASP A 22 6.97 4.72 20.83
N LYS A 23 7.74 3.83 21.44
CA LYS A 23 7.36 3.11 22.67
C LYS A 23 5.96 2.48 22.61
N GLY A 24 5.64 1.85 21.48
CA GLY A 24 4.33 1.22 21.25
C GLY A 24 3.22 2.19 20.80
N THR A 25 3.48 3.49 20.75
CA THR A 25 2.49 4.49 20.30
C THR A 25 2.75 4.88 18.84
N PRO A 26 1.75 4.77 17.95
CA PRO A 26 1.86 5.24 16.57
C PRO A 26 2.10 6.76 16.51
N GLN A 27 3.00 7.18 15.65
CA GLN A 27 3.34 8.58 15.40
C GLN A 27 3.24 8.88 13.92
N THR A 28 2.62 9.99 13.55
CA THR A 28 2.48 10.40 12.16
C THR A 28 3.05 11.80 11.90
N ARG A 29 3.47 12.05 10.68
CA ARG A 29 3.91 13.35 10.17
C ARG A 29 3.72 13.41 8.66
N ILE A 30 3.70 14.62 8.13
CA ILE A 30 3.75 14.84 6.69
C ILE A 30 5.21 14.94 6.26
N ALA A 31 5.55 14.21 5.20
CA ALA A 31 6.84 14.27 4.53
C ALA A 31 6.67 13.95 3.03
N HIS A 32 7.78 13.92 2.29
CA HIS A 32 7.80 13.71 0.85
C HIS A 32 8.81 12.64 0.49
N LEU A 33 8.52 11.87 -0.54
CA LEU A 33 9.54 11.16 -1.30
C LEU A 33 10.20 12.15 -2.26
N PHE A 34 11.49 11.98 -2.54
CA PHE A 34 12.19 12.89 -3.46
C PHE A 34 12.91 12.16 -4.59
N ALA A 35 13.11 10.85 -4.48
CA ALA A 35 13.79 10.03 -5.47
C ALA A 35 13.38 8.56 -5.35
N TYR A 36 13.69 7.80 -6.39
CA TYR A 36 13.64 6.35 -6.42
C TYR A 36 14.73 5.81 -7.34
N ASP A 37 15.12 4.57 -7.15
CA ASP A 37 15.91 3.74 -8.05
C ASP A 37 15.55 2.27 -7.86
N ASP A 38 16.36 1.35 -8.38
CA ASP A 38 16.11 -0.10 -8.26
C ASP A 38 16.22 -0.60 -6.80
N GLU A 39 16.85 0.16 -5.90
CA GLU A 39 16.94 -0.18 -4.49
C GLU A 39 15.69 0.19 -3.69
N GLY A 40 14.92 1.23 -4.09
CA GLY A 40 13.72 1.64 -3.36
C GLY A 40 13.30 3.11 -3.51
N LEU A 41 12.60 3.58 -2.49
CA LEU A 41 12.02 4.93 -2.41
C LEU A 41 12.75 5.76 -1.36
N TYR A 42 13.10 7.01 -1.67
CA TYR A 42 13.96 7.84 -0.84
C TYR A 42 13.23 9.03 -0.23
N PHE A 43 13.48 9.25 1.07
CA PHE A 43 12.97 10.39 1.83
C PHE A 43 14.03 10.94 2.79
N ARG A 44 13.77 12.11 3.36
CA ARG A 44 14.74 12.85 4.18
C ARG A 44 14.15 13.23 5.53
N THR A 45 15.02 13.34 6.52
CA THR A 45 14.69 13.94 7.83
C THR A 45 15.94 14.53 8.46
N MET A 46 15.79 15.28 9.54
CA MET A 46 16.92 15.77 10.33
C MET A 46 17.19 14.82 11.50
N VAL A 47 18.48 14.57 11.78
CA VAL A 47 18.92 13.68 12.86
C VAL A 47 18.48 14.15 14.26
N THR A 48 18.12 15.43 14.39
CA THR A 48 17.62 16.03 15.64
C THR A 48 16.14 15.77 15.91
N LYS A 49 15.40 15.22 14.94
CA LYS A 49 13.94 14.99 15.07
C LYS A 49 13.64 13.65 15.73
N ALA A 50 12.54 13.59 16.49
CA ALA A 50 12.00 12.34 17.03
C ALA A 50 11.76 11.29 15.92
N PHE A 51 11.38 11.73 14.72
CA PHE A 51 11.21 10.88 13.56
C PHE A 51 12.48 10.09 13.22
N TYR A 52 13.64 10.74 13.20
CA TYR A 52 14.93 10.06 12.97
C TYR A 52 15.16 8.97 14.00
N LYS A 53 14.96 9.28 15.29
CA LYS A 53 15.14 8.31 16.38
C LYS A 53 14.22 7.10 16.18
N GLN A 54 12.94 7.32 15.89
CA GLN A 54 11.95 6.27 15.65
C GLN A 54 12.34 5.37 14.46
N LEU A 55 12.82 5.97 13.37
CA LEU A 55 13.31 5.23 12.20
C LEU A 55 14.51 4.34 12.56
N LYS A 56 15.47 4.88 13.33
CA LYS A 56 16.65 4.12 13.77
C LYS A 56 16.33 2.99 14.73
N GLU A 57 15.36 3.18 15.62
CA GLU A 57 14.94 2.19 16.62
C GLU A 57 14.13 1.05 16.00
N THR A 58 13.24 1.37 15.06
CA THR A 58 12.33 0.38 14.49
C THR A 58 12.83 -0.25 13.19
N GLY A 59 13.66 0.47 12.44
CA GLY A 59 14.07 0.07 11.10
C GLY A 59 12.92 0.05 10.08
N LYS A 60 11.73 0.61 10.44
CA LYS A 60 10.51 0.49 9.66
C LYS A 60 9.79 1.82 9.49
N VAL A 61 9.03 1.92 8.40
CA VAL A 61 8.11 3.04 8.13
C VAL A 61 6.88 2.55 7.37
N SER A 62 5.74 3.20 7.63
CA SER A 62 4.57 3.12 6.75
C SER A 62 4.34 4.48 6.11
N ILE A 63 4.02 4.49 4.82
CA ILE A 63 3.76 5.69 4.03
C ILE A 63 2.40 5.53 3.39
N CYS A 64 1.57 6.58 3.43
CA CYS A 64 0.30 6.56 2.71
C CYS A 64 -0.10 7.95 2.22
N GLY A 65 -1.00 7.96 1.25
CA GLY A 65 -1.61 9.17 0.72
C GLY A 65 -2.82 8.87 -0.16
N MET A 66 -3.53 9.92 -0.53
CA MET A 66 -4.73 9.87 -1.36
C MET A 66 -4.63 10.89 -2.48
N TYR A 67 -5.02 10.49 -3.69
CA TYR A 67 -5.13 11.36 -4.86
C TYR A 67 -6.53 11.23 -5.48
N PRO A 68 -7.15 12.32 -5.89
CA PRO A 68 -6.76 13.71 -5.64
C PRO A 68 -6.96 14.10 -4.18
N THR A 69 -6.20 15.10 -3.72
CA THR A 69 -6.31 15.69 -2.37
C THR A 69 -7.37 16.78 -2.29
N THR A 70 -8.23 16.87 -3.29
CA THR A 70 -9.22 17.92 -3.44
C THR A 70 -10.38 17.79 -2.47
N GLN A 71 -11.08 18.90 -2.25
CA GLN A 71 -12.23 18.96 -1.37
C GLN A 71 -13.30 17.95 -1.74
N VAL A 72 -13.91 17.39 -0.71
CA VAL A 72 -15.12 16.59 -0.85
C VAL A 72 -16.21 17.49 -1.41
N SER A 73 -16.75 17.16 -2.59
CA SER A 73 -17.97 17.76 -3.11
C SER A 73 -19.18 17.00 -2.56
N HIS A 74 -20.37 17.57 -2.70
CA HIS A 74 -21.61 16.91 -2.32
C HIS A 74 -22.49 16.77 -3.56
N ASN A 75 -23.18 15.66 -3.68
CA ASN A 75 -24.18 15.47 -4.70
C ASN A 75 -25.46 16.25 -4.36
N ASP A 76 -26.46 16.21 -5.24
CA ASP A 76 -27.74 16.92 -5.08
C ASP A 76 -28.54 16.48 -3.85
N GLU A 77 -28.24 15.32 -3.28
CA GLU A 77 -28.83 14.78 -2.06
C GLU A 77 -28.04 15.16 -0.81
N GLY A 78 -26.97 15.93 -0.95
CA GLY A 78 -26.09 16.37 0.16
C GLY A 78 -25.12 15.29 0.65
N MET A 79 -25.00 14.16 -0.07
CA MET A 79 -24.06 13.10 0.27
C MET A 79 -22.65 13.46 -0.20
N PRO A 80 -21.60 13.13 0.59
CA PRO A 80 -20.22 13.37 0.17
C PRO A 80 -19.91 12.59 -1.11
N TYR A 81 -19.34 13.27 -2.07
CA TYR A 81 -18.88 12.72 -3.33
C TYR A 81 -17.37 12.89 -3.46
N PHE A 82 -16.67 11.80 -3.71
CA PHE A 82 -15.25 11.79 -3.98
C PHE A 82 -15.03 11.66 -5.49
N GLN A 83 -14.20 12.54 -6.04
CA GLN A 83 -13.79 12.40 -7.44
C GLN A 83 -13.02 11.08 -7.61
N PRO A 84 -13.12 10.44 -8.80
CA PRO A 84 -12.33 9.25 -9.09
C PRO A 84 -10.85 9.46 -8.80
N GLY A 85 -10.24 8.51 -8.11
CA GLY A 85 -8.87 8.63 -7.68
C GLY A 85 -8.37 7.35 -7.03
N TYR A 86 -7.34 7.46 -6.20
CA TYR A 86 -6.78 6.30 -5.52
C TYR A 86 -6.20 6.67 -4.15
N THR A 87 -6.15 5.70 -3.27
CA THR A 87 -5.23 5.70 -2.13
C THR A 87 -4.06 4.79 -2.44
N ILE A 88 -2.90 5.11 -1.88
CA ILE A 88 -1.71 4.26 -1.95
C ILE A 88 -1.09 4.17 -0.56
N ARG A 89 -0.65 2.98 -0.18
CA ARG A 89 0.16 2.77 1.02
C ARG A 89 1.31 1.82 0.76
N ALA A 90 2.40 1.99 1.48
CA ALA A 90 3.53 1.07 1.51
C ALA A 90 4.07 0.98 2.93
N THR A 91 4.43 -0.23 3.37
CA THR A 91 5.01 -0.49 4.68
C THR A 91 6.22 -1.39 4.51
N GLY A 92 7.32 -1.07 5.19
CA GLY A 92 8.50 -1.91 5.05
C GLY A 92 9.73 -1.44 5.81
N ASP A 93 10.84 -2.05 5.44
CA ASP A 93 12.15 -1.86 6.06
C ASP A 93 12.91 -0.72 5.39
N ILE A 94 13.57 0.06 6.21
CA ILE A 94 14.37 1.21 5.77
C ILE A 94 15.84 1.02 6.10
N LYS A 95 16.68 1.67 5.31
CA LYS A 95 18.10 1.86 5.61
C LYS A 95 18.51 3.32 5.48
N GLU A 96 19.38 3.79 6.35
CA GLU A 96 20.00 5.10 6.23
C GLU A 96 21.06 5.06 5.13
N ILE A 97 21.12 6.10 4.30
CA ILE A 97 22.06 6.21 3.19
C ILE A 97 23.14 7.20 3.58
N SER A 98 24.42 6.80 3.47
CA SER A 98 25.55 7.70 3.71
C SER A 98 25.60 8.83 2.67
N PHE A 99 26.21 9.95 3.05
CA PHE A 99 26.31 11.09 2.14
C PHE A 99 27.16 10.75 0.91
N GLU A 100 28.18 9.92 1.04
CA GLU A 100 29.00 9.43 -0.07
C GLU A 100 28.18 8.57 -1.05
N ALA A 101 27.36 7.66 -0.52
CA ALA A 101 26.46 6.85 -1.35
C ALA A 101 25.41 7.72 -2.05
N LEU A 102 24.88 8.74 -1.39
CA LEU A 102 23.93 9.68 -1.99
C LEU A 102 24.58 10.48 -3.12
N LYS A 103 25.82 10.93 -2.96
CA LYS A 103 26.59 11.61 -4.03
C LYS A 103 26.85 10.70 -5.23
N ALA A 104 27.19 9.43 -4.98
CA ALA A 104 27.36 8.46 -6.05
C ALA A 104 26.04 8.28 -6.86
N LYS A 105 24.89 8.15 -6.18
CA LYS A 105 23.59 8.10 -6.85
C LYS A 105 23.27 9.38 -7.64
N ALA A 106 23.62 10.55 -7.11
CA ALA A 106 23.42 11.82 -7.79
C ALA A 106 24.27 12.00 -9.07
N ALA A 107 25.42 11.33 -9.14
CA ALA A 107 26.24 11.30 -10.34
C ALA A 107 25.62 10.46 -11.47
N GLU A 108 24.80 9.50 -11.13
CA GLU A 108 24.10 8.61 -12.09
C GLU A 108 22.67 9.09 -12.42
N HIS A 109 21.99 9.70 -11.45
CA HIS A 109 20.58 10.08 -11.55
C HIS A 109 20.33 11.47 -10.97
N GLU A 110 19.95 12.41 -11.80
CA GLU A 110 19.74 13.83 -11.44
C GLU A 110 18.75 14.02 -10.27
N MET A 111 17.74 13.17 -10.13
CA MET A 111 16.75 13.31 -9.04
C MET A 111 17.38 13.24 -7.63
N PHE A 112 18.55 12.63 -7.46
CA PHE A 112 19.26 12.61 -6.19
C PHE A 112 20.04 13.91 -5.88
N ALA A 113 20.25 14.78 -6.89
CA ALA A 113 21.00 16.03 -6.70
C ALA A 113 20.36 16.94 -5.66
N LEU A 114 19.00 16.94 -5.57
CA LEU A 114 18.29 17.68 -4.54
C LEU A 114 18.66 17.21 -3.12
N GLY A 115 18.78 15.89 -2.92
CA GLY A 115 19.18 15.32 -1.63
C GLY A 115 20.60 15.71 -1.21
N VAL A 116 21.54 15.74 -2.17
CA VAL A 116 22.92 16.19 -1.93
C VAL A 116 22.92 17.67 -1.54
N LYS A 117 22.27 18.53 -2.33
CA LYS A 117 22.18 19.97 -2.07
C LYS A 117 21.57 20.28 -0.71
N ASP A 118 20.56 19.52 -0.30
CA ASP A 118 19.91 19.73 0.98
C ASP A 118 20.81 19.38 2.17
N ILE A 119 21.61 18.30 2.07
CA ILE A 119 22.58 17.95 3.13
C ILE A 119 23.72 18.97 3.18
N GLU A 120 24.19 19.47 2.05
CA GLU A 120 25.21 20.53 1.99
C GLU A 120 24.69 21.83 2.62
N THR A 121 23.41 22.14 2.43
CA THR A 121 22.77 23.33 2.99
C THR A 121 22.42 23.15 4.47
N TYR A 122 21.97 21.96 4.85
CA TYR A 122 21.51 21.60 6.19
C TYR A 122 22.22 20.33 6.67
N PRO A 123 23.42 20.44 7.26
CA PRO A 123 24.26 19.26 7.61
C PRO A 123 23.62 18.31 8.64
N ALA A 124 22.57 18.72 9.32
CA ALA A 124 21.78 17.84 10.21
C ALA A 124 20.78 16.96 9.43
N MET A 125 20.68 17.13 8.11
CA MET A 125 19.77 16.32 7.29
C MET A 125 20.42 14.99 6.93
N THR A 126 19.61 13.94 6.88
CA THR A 126 20.01 12.61 6.42
C THR A 126 18.95 12.02 5.52
N THR A 127 19.33 11.00 4.76
CA THR A 127 18.49 10.31 3.78
C THR A 127 18.24 8.87 4.20
N PHE A 128 17.01 8.41 4.04
CA PHE A 128 16.61 7.03 4.18
C PHE A 128 16.07 6.48 2.86
N CYS A 129 16.30 5.18 2.65
CA CYS A 129 15.72 4.40 1.58
C CYS A 129 14.74 3.38 2.18
N LEU A 130 13.48 3.41 1.75
CA LEU A 130 12.54 2.29 1.93
C LEU A 130 12.91 1.24 0.88
N HIS A 131 13.71 0.23 1.30
CA HIS A 131 14.37 -0.67 0.36
C HIS A 131 13.68 -2.04 0.23
N ARG A 132 12.80 -2.35 1.15
CA ARG A 132 12.04 -3.60 1.18
C ARG A 132 10.65 -3.31 1.72
N ALA A 133 9.63 -3.47 0.89
CA ALA A 133 8.28 -3.10 1.29
C ALA A 133 7.21 -3.87 0.52
N TRP A 134 6.04 -3.95 1.13
CA TRP A 134 4.80 -4.27 0.45
C TRP A 134 3.82 -3.10 0.57
N GLY A 135 2.85 -3.08 -0.32
CA GLY A 135 1.84 -2.03 -0.32
C GLY A 135 0.68 -2.36 -1.23
N GLU A 136 -0.22 -1.41 -1.31
CA GLU A 136 -1.39 -1.51 -2.18
C GLU A 136 -1.80 -0.14 -2.70
N VAL A 137 -2.42 -0.16 -3.87
CA VAL A 137 -3.20 0.92 -4.44
C VAL A 137 -4.65 0.51 -4.40
N PHE A 138 -5.49 1.33 -3.79
CA PHE A 138 -6.93 1.19 -3.85
C PHE A 138 -7.50 2.29 -4.73
N ASP A 139 -8.09 1.88 -5.85
CA ASP A 139 -8.75 2.77 -6.79
C ASP A 139 -10.21 2.93 -6.36
N PHE A 140 -10.59 4.11 -5.92
CA PHE A 140 -11.93 4.39 -5.43
C PHE A 140 -12.83 5.06 -6.49
N ASP A 141 -12.78 4.57 -7.70
CA ASP A 141 -13.82 4.88 -8.67
C ASP A 141 -15.11 4.20 -8.23
N PHE A 142 -16.01 4.98 -7.62
CA PHE A 142 -17.27 4.50 -7.07
C PHE A 142 -18.42 4.46 -8.08
N GLU A 143 -18.18 4.81 -9.34
CA GLU A 143 -19.17 4.65 -10.37
C GLU A 143 -19.47 3.16 -10.59
N MET A 144 -20.69 2.75 -10.24
CA MET A 144 -21.14 1.35 -10.23
C MET A 144 -20.97 0.66 -11.59
N GLU A 145 -21.05 1.40 -12.68
CA GLU A 145 -20.86 0.88 -14.04
C GLU A 145 -19.44 0.32 -14.26
N HIS A 146 -18.45 0.78 -13.49
CA HIS A 146 -17.06 0.39 -13.66
C HIS A 146 -16.60 -0.68 -12.65
N ARG A 147 -17.36 -0.94 -11.58
CA ARG A 147 -16.98 -1.91 -10.54
C ARG A 147 -16.82 -3.34 -11.06
N ASP A 148 -17.68 -3.75 -11.99
CA ASP A 148 -17.64 -5.11 -12.55
C ASP A 148 -16.42 -5.39 -13.42
N HIS A 149 -15.70 -4.36 -13.84
CA HIS A 149 -14.60 -4.44 -14.81
C HIS A 149 -13.25 -3.97 -14.26
N LYS A 150 -13.19 -3.49 -13.02
CA LYS A 150 -12.03 -2.84 -12.46
C LYS A 150 -11.52 -3.57 -11.22
N LEU A 151 -10.23 -3.89 -11.22
CA LEU A 151 -9.55 -4.33 -10.02
C LEU A 151 -9.39 -3.11 -9.10
N LEU A 152 -10.23 -3.03 -8.06
CA LEU A 152 -10.21 -1.89 -7.15
C LEU A 152 -8.94 -1.86 -6.29
N ARG A 153 -8.38 -3.03 -5.97
CA ARG A 153 -7.20 -3.15 -5.11
C ARG A 153 -6.07 -3.87 -5.83
N SER A 154 -4.98 -3.15 -6.07
CA SER A 154 -3.75 -3.71 -6.63
C SER A 154 -2.67 -3.75 -5.55
N ARG A 155 -2.11 -4.92 -5.29
CA ARG A 155 -1.04 -5.12 -4.31
C ARG A 155 0.31 -5.18 -5.00
N PHE A 156 1.36 -4.73 -4.30
CA PHE A 156 2.73 -4.75 -4.81
C PHE A 156 3.72 -5.03 -3.68
N CYS A 157 4.89 -5.51 -4.05
CA CYS A 157 6.05 -5.61 -3.16
C CYS A 157 7.34 -5.36 -3.95
N PHE A 158 8.40 -5.05 -3.23
CA PHE A 158 9.75 -4.89 -3.77
C PHE A 158 10.81 -5.18 -2.71
N GLY A 159 12.07 -5.32 -3.15
CA GLY A 159 13.19 -5.59 -2.27
C GLY A 159 13.16 -6.98 -1.63
N GLY A 160 12.50 -7.96 -2.27
CA GLY A 160 12.36 -9.32 -1.71
C GLY A 160 11.30 -9.44 -0.61
N GLU A 161 10.42 -8.43 -0.46
CA GLU A 161 9.28 -8.51 0.44
C GLU A 161 8.13 -9.30 -0.21
N ARG A 162 7.20 -9.74 0.62
CA ARG A 162 5.99 -10.43 0.20
C ARG A 162 4.77 -9.65 0.63
N VAL A 163 3.75 -9.66 -0.20
CA VAL A 163 2.45 -9.12 0.19
C VAL A 163 1.82 -10.07 1.22
N PRO A 164 1.46 -9.61 2.44
CA PRO A 164 0.73 -10.44 3.38
C PRO A 164 -0.57 -10.91 2.74
N PHE A 165 -0.86 -12.20 2.83
CA PHE A 165 -2.11 -12.72 2.32
C PHE A 165 -3.25 -12.24 3.22
N GLN A 166 -4.18 -11.53 2.65
CA GLN A 166 -5.47 -11.18 3.26
C GLN A 166 -6.55 -11.59 2.29
N GLY A 167 -7.52 -12.36 2.75
CA GLY A 167 -8.56 -12.85 1.88
C GLY A 167 -9.65 -13.62 2.61
N MET A 168 -10.49 -14.25 1.81
CA MET A 168 -11.51 -15.18 2.24
C MET A 168 -11.20 -16.55 1.64
N ARG A 169 -11.56 -17.61 2.34
CA ARG A 169 -11.46 -18.99 1.85
C ARG A 169 -12.78 -19.71 2.07
N ILE A 170 -13.17 -20.51 1.09
CA ILE A 170 -14.30 -21.42 1.21
C ILE A 170 -13.78 -22.75 1.74
N THR A 171 -14.40 -23.26 2.79
CA THR A 171 -14.02 -24.49 3.48
C THR A 171 -14.78 -25.71 2.94
N GLN A 172 -14.48 -26.88 3.51
CA GLN A 172 -15.14 -28.14 3.13
C GLN A 172 -16.61 -28.22 3.60
N GLU A 173 -17.05 -27.33 4.49
CA GLU A 173 -18.44 -27.20 4.92
C GLU A 173 -19.35 -26.57 3.85
N CYS A 174 -18.80 -26.20 2.70
CA CYS A 174 -19.53 -25.66 1.59
C CYS A 174 -20.57 -26.65 1.05
N ILE A 175 -21.82 -26.23 1.00
CA ILE A 175 -22.94 -27.03 0.48
C ILE A 175 -23.28 -26.76 -0.99
N GLY A 176 -22.45 -26.00 -1.70
CA GLY A 176 -22.63 -25.73 -3.13
C GLY A 176 -23.81 -24.82 -3.49
N CYS A 177 -24.34 -23.99 -2.56
CA CYS A 177 -25.58 -23.21 -2.77
C CYS A 177 -25.42 -21.99 -3.72
N GLY A 178 -24.19 -21.50 -3.99
CA GLY A 178 -23.92 -20.39 -4.90
C GLY A 178 -24.16 -18.99 -4.34
N ALA A 179 -24.75 -18.81 -3.17
CA ALA A 179 -25.11 -17.50 -2.61
C ALA A 179 -23.91 -16.53 -2.51
N CYS A 180 -22.73 -17.06 -2.20
CA CYS A 180 -21.49 -16.27 -2.10
C CYS A 180 -21.04 -15.72 -3.46
N MET A 181 -21.23 -16.48 -4.54
CA MET A 181 -20.90 -16.04 -5.91
C MET A 181 -21.82 -14.91 -6.35
N ASP A 182 -23.12 -15.03 -6.09
CA ASP A 182 -24.10 -14.00 -6.44
C ASP A 182 -23.88 -12.69 -5.65
N ALA A 183 -23.45 -12.80 -4.39
CA ALA A 183 -23.16 -11.64 -3.54
C ALA A 183 -21.81 -10.96 -3.86
N CYS A 184 -20.93 -11.59 -4.63
CA CYS A 184 -19.59 -11.06 -4.87
C CYS A 184 -19.59 -9.94 -5.90
N SER A 185 -19.55 -8.68 -5.45
CA SER A 185 -19.45 -7.50 -6.31
C SER A 185 -18.15 -7.45 -7.15
N PHE A 186 -17.10 -8.15 -6.72
CA PHE A 186 -15.79 -8.17 -7.37
C PHE A 186 -15.60 -9.33 -8.36
N LYS A 187 -16.62 -10.19 -8.50
CA LYS A 187 -16.54 -11.39 -9.35
C LYS A 187 -15.30 -12.25 -9.07
N ALA A 188 -14.91 -12.29 -7.79
CA ALA A 188 -13.77 -13.04 -7.30
C ALA A 188 -14.07 -14.51 -7.03
N ILE A 189 -15.35 -14.93 -7.09
CA ILE A 189 -15.79 -16.28 -6.77
C ILE A 189 -16.20 -16.99 -8.06
N THR A 190 -15.63 -18.17 -8.28
CA THR A 190 -15.95 -19.03 -9.41
C THR A 190 -16.34 -20.41 -8.89
N GLN A 191 -17.16 -21.11 -9.67
CA GLN A 191 -17.48 -22.50 -9.40
C GLN A 191 -16.41 -23.40 -10.04
N ASP A 192 -15.90 -24.35 -9.26
CA ASP A 192 -15.01 -25.39 -9.69
C ASP A 192 -15.62 -26.74 -9.30
N GLU A 193 -16.13 -27.47 -10.28
CA GLU A 193 -16.97 -28.67 -10.10
C GLU A 193 -18.18 -28.38 -9.20
N ASP A 194 -18.26 -29.04 -8.03
CA ASP A 194 -19.33 -28.87 -7.02
C ASP A 194 -18.99 -27.85 -5.93
N LEU A 195 -17.81 -27.25 -5.97
CA LEU A 195 -17.31 -26.32 -4.97
C LEU A 195 -17.13 -24.92 -5.54
N PHE A 196 -17.01 -23.95 -4.66
CA PHE A 196 -16.68 -22.57 -5.03
C PHE A 196 -15.29 -22.21 -4.56
N VAL A 197 -14.58 -21.41 -5.38
CA VAL A 197 -13.20 -20.97 -5.11
C VAL A 197 -13.14 -19.45 -5.18
N ILE A 198 -12.43 -18.85 -4.24
CA ILE A 198 -12.19 -17.39 -4.22
C ILE A 198 -10.82 -17.12 -4.83
N ASP A 199 -10.78 -16.31 -5.88
CA ASP A 199 -9.54 -15.77 -6.44
C ASP A 199 -9.00 -14.64 -5.54
N PRO A 200 -7.88 -14.87 -4.83
CA PRO A 200 -7.37 -13.87 -3.90
C PRO A 200 -6.85 -12.61 -4.59
N SER A 201 -6.54 -12.69 -5.88
CA SER A 201 -6.09 -11.52 -6.65
C SER A 201 -7.21 -10.52 -6.93
N LYS A 202 -8.46 -11.00 -6.96
CA LYS A 202 -9.66 -10.19 -7.19
C LYS A 202 -10.41 -9.87 -5.90
N CYS A 203 -10.20 -10.64 -4.83
CA CYS A 203 -10.91 -10.48 -3.57
C CYS A 203 -10.53 -9.17 -2.88
N ASP A 204 -11.51 -8.32 -2.61
CA ASP A 204 -11.33 -7.06 -1.86
C ASP A 204 -11.52 -7.22 -0.34
N VAL A 205 -11.82 -8.43 0.13
CA VAL A 205 -12.06 -8.72 1.57
C VAL A 205 -13.25 -7.93 2.13
N CYS A 206 -14.27 -7.66 1.31
CA CYS A 206 -15.45 -6.88 1.72
C CYS A 206 -16.35 -7.62 2.72
N GLY A 207 -16.34 -8.97 2.72
CA GLY A 207 -17.12 -9.78 3.64
C GLY A 207 -18.54 -10.16 3.15
N ASP A 208 -19.02 -9.65 2.02
CA ASP A 208 -20.38 -9.92 1.54
C ASP A 208 -20.66 -11.41 1.40
N CYS A 209 -19.72 -12.17 0.83
CA CYS A 209 -19.84 -13.63 0.71
C CYS A 209 -19.94 -14.34 2.06
N TRP A 210 -19.24 -13.85 3.08
CA TRP A 210 -19.26 -14.40 4.43
C TRP A 210 -20.60 -14.19 5.11
N THR A 211 -21.21 -13.01 4.93
CA THR A 211 -22.51 -12.68 5.57
C THR A 211 -23.70 -13.46 5.01
N VAL A 212 -23.61 -13.92 3.74
CA VAL A 212 -24.71 -14.65 3.08
C VAL A 212 -24.54 -16.16 3.09
N CYS A 213 -23.45 -16.69 3.64
CA CYS A 213 -23.18 -18.12 3.65
C CYS A 213 -24.07 -18.86 4.66
N PRO A 214 -25.01 -19.73 4.23
CA PRO A 214 -25.94 -20.37 5.15
C PRO A 214 -25.31 -21.52 5.94
N SER A 215 -24.13 -22.00 5.55
CA SER A 215 -23.39 -23.08 6.21
C SER A 215 -22.15 -22.62 6.94
N ASP A 216 -21.95 -21.30 7.09
CA ASP A 216 -20.74 -20.71 7.69
C ASP A 216 -19.41 -21.22 7.09
N ALA A 217 -19.45 -21.62 5.82
CA ALA A 217 -18.32 -22.24 5.13
C ALA A 217 -17.28 -21.22 4.62
N ILE A 218 -17.32 -19.96 5.03
CA ILE A 218 -16.36 -18.94 4.60
C ILE A 218 -15.54 -18.45 5.77
N GLU A 219 -14.23 -18.62 5.68
CA GLU A 219 -13.27 -18.18 6.66
C GLU A 219 -12.56 -16.90 6.23
N ILE A 220 -12.34 -16.02 7.21
CA ILE A 220 -11.50 -14.83 7.04
C ILE A 220 -10.05 -15.25 7.28
N LEU A 221 -9.21 -15.12 6.25
CA LEU A 221 -7.77 -15.36 6.38
C LEU A 221 -7.08 -14.04 6.69
N ILE A 222 -6.70 -13.86 7.94
CA ILE A 222 -5.79 -12.81 8.39
C ILE A 222 -4.51 -13.54 8.77
N GLU A 223 -3.55 -13.59 7.83
CA GLU A 223 -2.29 -14.26 8.12
C GLU A 223 -1.33 -13.31 8.83
N ASP A 224 -0.93 -13.72 10.05
CA ASP A 224 0.31 -13.26 10.69
C ASP A 224 1.54 -14.00 10.11
N THR A 225 1.34 -15.02 9.29
CA THR A 225 2.39 -15.88 8.76
C THR A 225 2.40 -15.87 7.24
N LEU A 226 3.51 -15.39 6.70
CA LEU A 226 3.84 -15.45 5.28
C LEU A 226 3.97 -16.92 4.84
N GLY A 227 2.95 -17.45 4.19
CA GLY A 227 3.05 -18.74 3.51
C GLY A 227 4.12 -18.71 2.41
N PRO A 228 4.66 -19.88 1.97
CA PRO A 228 5.60 -19.91 0.88
C PRO A 228 4.93 -19.39 -0.40
N VAL A 229 5.60 -18.47 -1.07
CA VAL A 229 5.19 -18.04 -2.42
C VAL A 229 5.39 -19.23 -3.34
N ALA A 230 4.33 -19.65 -4.02
CA ALA A 230 4.50 -20.45 -5.22
C ALA A 230 5.27 -19.60 -6.25
N GLU A 231 6.40 -20.15 -6.74
CA GLU A 231 7.22 -19.58 -7.80
C GLU A 231 6.45 -19.49 -9.13
#